data_23c75369b429cdd3bf315688d67b6a39
#
_entry.id   23c75369b429cdd3bf315688d67b6a39
#
_cell.length_a   1.000
_cell.length_b   1.000
_cell.length_c   1.000
_cell.angle_alpha   90.00
_cell.angle_beta   90.00
_cell.angle_gamma   90.00
#
_symmetry.space_group_name_H-M   'P 1'
#
loop_
_entity.id
_entity.type
_entity.pdbx_description
1 polymer ?
#
loop_
_entity_poly.entity_id
_entity_poly.type
_entity_poly.pdbx_seq_one_letter_code
_entity_poly.pdbx_strand_id
1 'polypeptide(L)'
;MRMIAGLEEITGGEVQIDGQVVNGLEPKDRDIAMVFQSYGLYPNMNVYENIRFPLKVRKVDPATHDARVRRAASMVELDDFLHRRPAQLSGGQRQRVALARAIVREPNVFLMDEPLSNLDAKLRVSTRAQIKHLHHELKVTTIYVTHDQIEAMTLADRVVVMN
;
A
#
# COMPACT_ATOMS: atom_id res chain seq x y z
N MET A 1 12.67 -2.60 -5.97
CA MET A 1 11.70 -2.20 -4.91
C MET A 1 12.30 -2.23 -3.52
N ARG A 2 12.91 -3.33 -3.06
CA ARG A 2 13.44 -3.49 -1.69
C ARG A 2 14.50 -2.44 -1.31
N MET A 3 15.36 -2.05 -2.23
CA MET A 3 16.36 -0.97 -2.02
C MET A 3 15.69 0.40 -1.78
N ILE A 4 14.61 0.72 -2.51
CA ILE A 4 13.85 1.97 -2.29
C ILE A 4 13.19 1.95 -0.91
N ALA A 5 12.69 0.77 -0.50
CA ALA A 5 12.10 0.58 0.82
C ALA A 5 13.14 0.60 1.97
N GLY A 6 14.44 0.54 1.68
CA GLY A 6 15.49 0.43 2.68
C GLY A 6 15.61 -0.94 3.31
N LEU A 7 15.05 -1.97 2.67
CA LEU A 7 15.17 -3.37 3.10
C LEU A 7 16.42 -4.06 2.58
N GLU A 8 17.10 -3.43 1.62
CA GLU A 8 18.38 -3.84 1.05
C GLU A 8 19.22 -2.59 0.77
N GLU A 9 20.53 -2.71 0.94
CA GLU A 9 21.48 -1.65 0.64
C GLU A 9 21.67 -1.52 -0.88
N ILE A 10 21.89 -0.30 -1.34
CA ILE A 10 22.27 -0.03 -2.73
C ILE A 10 23.78 -0.13 -2.88
N THR A 11 24.25 -0.61 -4.04
CA THR A 11 25.69 -0.73 -4.33
C THR A 11 26.33 0.57 -4.74
N GLY A 12 25.55 1.58 -5.11
CA GLY A 12 26.03 2.91 -5.51
C GLY A 12 24.88 3.82 -5.92
N GLY A 13 25.17 5.10 -6.06
CA GLY A 13 24.18 6.12 -6.40
C GLY A 13 23.39 6.62 -5.19
N GLU A 14 22.28 7.29 -5.47
CA GLU A 14 21.40 7.89 -4.46
C GLU A 14 19.93 7.55 -4.71
N VAL A 15 19.21 7.29 -3.63
CA VAL A 15 17.75 7.25 -3.61
C VAL A 15 17.26 8.53 -2.93
N GLN A 16 16.44 9.29 -3.65
CA GLN A 16 15.83 10.51 -3.12
C GLN A 16 14.31 10.36 -3.06
N ILE A 17 13.72 10.80 -1.96
CA ILE A 17 12.26 10.87 -1.76
C ILE A 17 11.96 12.31 -1.36
N ASP A 18 11.11 12.98 -2.14
CA ASP A 18 10.75 14.39 -1.93
C ASP A 18 11.99 15.29 -1.79
N GLY A 19 13.01 15.08 -2.66
CA GLY A 19 14.26 15.82 -2.66
C GLY A 19 15.24 15.48 -1.52
N GLN A 20 14.89 14.59 -0.61
CA GLN A 20 15.74 14.13 0.48
C GLN A 20 16.44 12.82 0.12
N VAL A 21 17.77 12.76 0.27
CA VAL A 21 18.54 11.52 0.14
C VAL A 21 18.22 10.60 1.33
N VAL A 22 17.77 9.37 1.04
CA VAL A 22 17.30 8.42 2.06
C VAL A 22 18.17 7.17 2.20
N ASN A 23 19.36 7.15 1.59
CA ASN A 23 20.24 5.97 1.59
C ASN A 23 20.52 5.42 2.98
N GLY A 24 20.87 6.32 3.93
CA GLY A 24 21.20 5.96 5.32
C GLY A 24 19.99 5.85 6.26
N LEU A 25 18.76 6.06 5.77
CA LEU A 25 17.57 5.98 6.59
C LEU A 25 17.04 4.56 6.69
N GLU A 26 16.65 4.16 7.91
CA GLU A 26 15.92 2.91 8.11
C GLU A 26 14.54 2.92 7.41
N PRO A 27 13.97 1.75 7.05
CA PRO A 27 12.67 1.67 6.37
C PRO A 27 11.53 2.43 7.07
N LYS A 28 11.54 2.46 8.41
CA LYS A 28 10.53 3.16 9.22
C LYS A 28 10.59 4.69 9.09
N ASP A 29 11.78 5.22 8.80
CA ASP A 29 12.08 6.66 8.74
C ASP A 29 11.96 7.21 7.30
N ARG A 30 11.87 6.33 6.30
CA ARG A 30 11.52 6.70 4.93
C ARG A 30 10.01 6.93 4.86
N ASP A 31 9.59 8.03 4.29
CA ASP A 31 8.16 8.34 4.17
C ASP A 31 7.50 7.60 2.99
N ILE A 32 7.49 6.27 3.13
CA ILE A 32 6.94 5.32 2.16
C ILE A 32 5.89 4.43 2.80
N ALA A 33 4.97 3.89 1.99
CA ALA A 33 4.12 2.78 2.36
C ALA A 33 4.28 1.66 1.35
N MET A 34 4.37 0.42 1.83
CA MET A 34 4.54 -0.77 0.98
C MET A 34 3.34 -1.71 1.10
N VAL A 35 2.85 -2.15 -0.06
CA VAL A 35 1.85 -3.20 -0.19
C VAL A 35 2.56 -4.43 -0.76
N PHE A 36 2.60 -5.50 0.04
CA PHE A 36 3.24 -6.76 -0.34
C PHE A 36 2.28 -7.70 -1.06
N GLN A 37 2.81 -8.58 -1.87
CA GLN A 37 2.07 -9.64 -2.55
C GLN A 37 1.24 -10.51 -1.59
N SER A 38 1.75 -10.81 -0.39
CA SER A 38 1.08 -11.61 0.64
C SER A 38 0.13 -10.80 1.55
N TYR A 39 -0.11 -9.52 1.22
CA TYR A 39 -0.89 -8.55 2.01
C TYR A 39 -0.31 -8.22 3.39
N GLY A 40 0.41 -9.12 4.05
CA GLY A 40 1.06 -8.93 5.35
C GLY A 40 0.10 -8.48 6.46
N LEU A 41 -1.14 -8.96 6.47
CA LEU A 41 -2.12 -8.61 7.50
C LEU A 41 -1.82 -9.31 8.81
N TYR A 42 -2.08 -8.64 9.92
CA TYR A 42 -1.99 -9.20 11.27
C TYR A 42 -3.23 -10.06 11.55
N PRO A 43 -3.11 -11.40 11.65
CA PRO A 43 -4.27 -12.29 11.71
C PRO A 43 -5.08 -12.15 13.00
N ASN A 44 -4.44 -11.72 14.08
CA ASN A 44 -5.05 -11.55 15.41
C ASN A 44 -5.76 -10.19 15.57
N MET A 45 -5.59 -9.28 14.62
CA MET A 45 -6.23 -7.96 14.59
C MET A 45 -7.42 -7.98 13.64
N ASN A 46 -8.48 -7.24 13.98
CA ASN A 46 -9.57 -6.98 13.03
C ASN A 46 -9.13 -5.96 11.95
N VAL A 47 -10.00 -5.66 10.99
CA VAL A 47 -9.71 -4.72 9.89
C VAL A 47 -9.36 -3.33 10.44
N TYR A 48 -10.17 -2.81 11.36
CA TYR A 48 -9.92 -1.52 11.99
C TYR A 48 -8.53 -1.45 12.64
N GLU A 49 -8.17 -2.46 13.41
CA GLU A 49 -6.88 -2.55 14.10
C GLU A 49 -5.71 -2.68 13.12
N ASN A 50 -5.87 -3.46 12.05
CA ASN A 50 -4.87 -3.57 10.99
C ASN A 50 -4.59 -2.20 10.34
N ILE A 51 -5.65 -1.44 10.01
CA ILE A 51 -5.51 -0.10 9.41
C ILE A 51 -4.92 0.88 10.41
N ARG A 52 -5.34 0.81 11.68
CA ARG A 52 -4.88 1.70 12.76
C ARG A 52 -3.41 1.48 13.15
N PHE A 53 -2.90 0.27 13.00
CA PHE A 53 -1.60 -0.14 13.52
C PHE A 53 -0.45 0.80 13.13
N PRO A 54 -0.28 1.23 11.87
CA PRO A 54 0.76 2.16 11.48
C PRO A 54 0.72 3.52 12.22
N LEU A 55 -0.48 4.00 12.55
CA LEU A 55 -0.64 5.25 13.31
C LEU A 55 -0.10 5.11 14.73
N LYS A 56 -0.32 3.94 15.36
CA LYS A 56 0.23 3.63 16.69
C LYS A 56 1.76 3.58 16.67
N VAL A 57 2.35 2.91 15.67
CA VAL A 57 3.81 2.79 15.52
C VAL A 57 4.46 4.16 15.33
N ARG A 58 3.83 5.03 14.55
CA ARG A 58 4.30 6.40 14.31
C ARG A 58 3.95 7.38 15.43
N LYS A 59 3.32 6.92 16.52
CA LYS A 59 2.91 7.74 17.67
C LYS A 59 2.05 8.95 17.28
N VAL A 60 1.20 8.78 16.25
CA VAL A 60 0.21 9.79 15.86
C VAL A 60 -0.77 10.00 16.99
N ASP A 61 -1.31 11.22 17.14
CA ASP A 61 -2.28 11.55 18.18
C ASP A 61 -3.48 10.58 18.14
N PRO A 62 -3.73 9.83 19.22
CA PRO A 62 -4.82 8.86 19.29
C PRO A 62 -6.22 9.44 19.01
N ALA A 63 -6.42 10.74 19.28
CA ALA A 63 -7.69 11.42 19.03
C ALA A 63 -8.04 11.47 17.53
N THR A 64 -7.04 11.40 16.65
CA THR A 64 -7.23 11.46 15.18
C THR A 64 -7.40 10.08 14.55
N HIS A 65 -7.12 8.99 15.28
CA HIS A 65 -7.03 7.65 14.71
C HIS A 65 -8.35 7.19 14.08
N ASP A 66 -9.48 7.37 14.77
CA ASP A 66 -10.78 6.88 14.28
C ASP A 66 -11.17 7.53 12.96
N ALA A 67 -11.06 8.84 12.87
CA ALA A 67 -11.36 9.59 11.65
C ALA A 67 -10.47 9.17 10.47
N ARG A 68 -9.15 9.02 10.70
CA ARG A 68 -8.20 8.59 9.66
C ARG A 68 -8.45 7.15 9.21
N VAL A 69 -8.72 6.24 10.15
CA VAL A 69 -9.01 4.84 9.84
C VAL A 69 -10.28 4.72 9.02
N ARG A 70 -11.37 5.39 9.43
CA ARG A 70 -12.65 5.36 8.69
C ARG A 70 -12.51 5.96 7.30
N ARG A 71 -11.81 7.10 7.17
CA ARG A 71 -11.52 7.68 5.85
C ARG A 71 -10.78 6.72 4.95
N ALA A 72 -9.69 6.09 5.43
CA ALA A 72 -8.92 5.12 4.65
C ALA A 72 -9.74 3.87 4.29
N ALA A 73 -10.62 3.42 5.19
CA ALA A 73 -11.51 2.28 4.94
C ALA A 73 -12.57 2.60 3.88
N SER A 74 -13.18 3.78 3.95
CA SER A 74 -14.20 4.24 3.00
C SER A 74 -13.63 4.38 1.58
N MET A 75 -12.40 4.88 1.41
CA MET A 75 -11.72 4.97 0.12
C MET A 75 -11.57 3.62 -0.61
N VAL A 76 -11.63 2.51 0.14
CA VAL A 76 -11.51 1.15 -0.40
C VAL A 76 -12.75 0.29 -0.11
N GLU A 77 -13.88 0.90 0.22
CA GLU A 77 -15.17 0.23 0.45
C GLU A 77 -15.10 -0.87 1.53
N LEU A 78 -14.54 -0.56 2.69
CA LEU A 78 -14.39 -1.48 3.82
C LEU A 78 -15.22 -1.10 5.06
N ASP A 79 -16.12 -0.12 4.96
CA ASP A 79 -16.88 0.41 6.11
C ASP A 79 -17.61 -0.69 6.89
N ASP A 80 -18.27 -1.60 6.18
CA ASP A 80 -19.04 -2.71 6.77
C ASP A 80 -18.17 -3.85 7.32
N PHE A 81 -16.85 -3.82 7.04
CA PHE A 81 -15.93 -4.92 7.36
C PHE A 81 -14.99 -4.60 8.52
N LEU A 82 -15.03 -3.41 9.11
CA LEU A 82 -14.07 -2.94 10.11
C LEU A 82 -13.92 -3.87 11.32
N HIS A 83 -14.97 -4.56 11.70
CA HIS A 83 -14.98 -5.49 12.84
C HIS A 83 -14.49 -6.90 12.51
N ARG A 84 -14.38 -7.26 11.21
CA ARG A 84 -13.99 -8.61 10.78
C ARG A 84 -12.50 -8.84 10.94
N ARG A 85 -12.12 -10.12 11.13
CA ARG A 85 -10.72 -10.57 11.10
C ARG A 85 -10.32 -11.00 9.69
N PRO A 86 -9.01 -11.01 9.33
CA PRO A 86 -8.53 -11.42 8.01
C PRO A 86 -9.04 -12.78 7.52
N ALA A 87 -9.22 -13.75 8.43
CA ALA A 87 -9.76 -15.07 8.09
C ALA A 87 -11.22 -15.05 7.59
N GLN A 88 -11.97 -13.99 7.91
CA GLN A 88 -13.38 -13.81 7.53
C GLN A 88 -13.55 -13.00 6.22
N LEU A 89 -12.45 -12.67 5.56
CA LEU A 89 -12.42 -11.82 4.38
C LEU A 89 -12.10 -12.63 3.12
N SER A 90 -12.66 -12.23 1.98
CA SER A 90 -12.23 -12.69 0.67
C SER A 90 -10.82 -12.19 0.32
N GLY A 91 -10.19 -12.75 -0.72
CA GLY A 91 -8.88 -12.31 -1.20
C GLY A 91 -8.84 -10.81 -1.51
N GLY A 92 -9.83 -10.30 -2.25
CA GLY A 92 -9.93 -8.89 -2.58
C GLY A 92 -10.19 -7.99 -1.37
N GLN A 93 -10.98 -8.44 -0.41
CA GLN A 93 -11.16 -7.69 0.84
C GLN A 93 -9.86 -7.61 1.64
N ARG A 94 -9.10 -8.70 1.74
CA ARG A 94 -7.76 -8.68 2.38
C ARG A 94 -6.81 -7.70 1.69
N GLN A 95 -6.82 -7.66 0.36
CA GLN A 95 -6.03 -6.70 -0.38
C GLN A 95 -6.44 -5.26 -0.10
N ARG A 96 -7.74 -4.96 -0.08
CA ARG A 96 -8.27 -3.63 0.27
C ARG A 96 -7.82 -3.21 1.67
N VAL A 97 -7.78 -4.14 2.64
CA VAL A 97 -7.24 -3.86 3.99
C VAL A 97 -5.76 -3.48 3.91
N ALA A 98 -4.95 -4.17 3.10
CA ALA A 98 -3.55 -3.83 2.91
C ALA A 98 -3.37 -2.44 2.26
N LEU A 99 -4.22 -2.09 1.29
CA LEU A 99 -4.26 -0.75 0.69
C LEU A 99 -4.65 0.32 1.72
N ALA A 100 -5.74 0.11 2.47
CA ALA A 100 -6.17 1.06 3.51
C ALA A 100 -5.08 1.29 4.57
N ARG A 101 -4.37 0.21 4.97
CA ARG A 101 -3.23 0.29 5.90
C ARG A 101 -2.06 1.11 5.35
N ALA A 102 -1.86 1.09 4.04
CA ALA A 102 -0.87 1.93 3.37
C ALA A 102 -1.36 3.40 3.27
N ILE A 103 -2.61 3.61 2.88
CA ILE A 103 -3.24 4.93 2.69
C ILE A 103 -3.29 5.73 4.01
N VAL A 104 -3.64 5.09 5.12
CA VAL A 104 -3.80 5.76 6.43
C VAL A 104 -2.54 6.48 6.91
N ARG A 105 -1.38 6.10 6.37
CA ARG A 105 -0.08 6.71 6.66
C ARG A 105 0.13 8.05 5.94
N GLU A 106 -0.61 8.31 4.86
CA GLU A 106 -0.43 9.48 3.98
C GLU A 106 1.04 9.63 3.54
N PRO A 107 1.63 8.61 2.89
CA PRO A 107 3.05 8.59 2.54
C PRO A 107 3.34 9.44 1.30
N ASN A 108 4.62 9.87 1.12
CA ASN A 108 5.07 10.53 -0.10
C ASN A 108 5.25 9.56 -1.29
N VAL A 109 5.45 8.27 -1.02
CA VAL A 109 5.59 7.24 -2.06
C VAL A 109 4.89 5.95 -1.66
N PHE A 110 4.10 5.40 -2.60
CA PHE A 110 3.58 4.04 -2.52
C PHE A 110 4.49 3.07 -3.26
N LEU A 111 4.79 1.94 -2.63
CA LEU A 111 5.49 0.81 -3.25
C LEU A 111 4.52 -0.37 -3.29
N MET A 112 4.17 -0.81 -4.50
CA MET A 112 3.24 -1.93 -4.71
C MET A 112 3.96 -3.09 -5.40
N ASP A 113 4.17 -4.19 -4.68
CA ASP A 113 4.91 -5.36 -5.13
C ASP A 113 3.93 -6.47 -5.52
N GLU A 114 3.63 -6.56 -6.82
CA GLU A 114 2.68 -7.51 -7.41
C GLU A 114 1.34 -7.61 -6.65
N PRO A 115 0.66 -6.49 -6.35
CA PRO A 115 -0.47 -6.50 -5.42
C PRO A 115 -1.68 -7.30 -5.92
N LEU A 116 -1.79 -7.59 -7.21
CA LEU A 116 -2.92 -8.28 -7.82
C LEU A 116 -2.65 -9.75 -8.17
N SER A 117 -1.41 -10.24 -7.99
CA SER A 117 -1.00 -11.57 -8.44
C SER A 117 -1.81 -12.72 -7.82
N ASN A 118 -2.25 -12.58 -6.57
CA ASN A 118 -3.00 -13.60 -5.82
C ASN A 118 -4.53 -13.52 -6.00
N LEU A 119 -5.02 -12.72 -6.95
CA LEU A 119 -6.44 -12.55 -7.22
C LEU A 119 -6.87 -13.34 -8.47
N ASP A 120 -8.11 -13.85 -8.45
CA ASP A 120 -8.75 -14.39 -9.66
C ASP A 120 -8.95 -13.30 -10.72
N ALA A 121 -9.18 -13.69 -11.96
CA ALA A 121 -9.24 -12.77 -13.10
C ALA A 121 -10.34 -11.69 -12.96
N LYS A 122 -11.53 -12.05 -12.45
CA LYS A 122 -12.64 -11.10 -12.28
C LYS A 122 -12.32 -10.07 -11.21
N LEU A 123 -11.81 -10.53 -10.08
CA LEU A 123 -11.44 -9.67 -8.95
C LEU A 123 -10.24 -8.78 -9.29
N ARG A 124 -9.28 -9.29 -10.10
CA ARG A 124 -8.13 -8.51 -10.59
C ARG A 124 -8.58 -7.30 -11.41
N VAL A 125 -9.57 -7.46 -12.31
CA VAL A 125 -10.10 -6.35 -13.12
C VAL A 125 -10.73 -5.27 -12.24
N SER A 126 -11.59 -5.65 -11.29
CA SER A 126 -12.25 -4.68 -10.41
C SER A 126 -11.26 -3.96 -9.48
N THR A 127 -10.30 -4.70 -8.92
CA THR A 127 -9.30 -4.11 -8.02
C THR A 127 -8.31 -3.21 -8.75
N ARG A 128 -7.95 -3.53 -10.00
CA ARG A 128 -7.14 -2.65 -10.84
C ARG A 128 -7.82 -1.29 -11.07
N ALA A 129 -9.13 -1.28 -11.35
CA ALA A 129 -9.90 -0.05 -11.48
C ALA A 129 -9.88 0.77 -10.18
N GLN A 130 -10.00 0.12 -9.03
CA GLN A 130 -9.90 0.78 -7.72
C GLN A 130 -8.51 1.38 -7.46
N ILE A 131 -7.43 0.65 -7.78
CA ILE A 131 -6.05 1.18 -7.62
C ILE A 131 -5.85 2.40 -8.50
N LYS A 132 -6.35 2.39 -9.74
CA LYS A 132 -6.28 3.55 -10.64
C LYS A 132 -7.03 4.75 -10.07
N HIS A 133 -8.23 4.54 -9.55
CA HIS A 133 -9.02 5.59 -8.92
C HIS A 133 -8.30 6.17 -7.69
N LEU A 134 -7.78 5.31 -6.81
CA LEU A 134 -6.99 5.72 -5.64
C LEU A 134 -5.76 6.55 -6.02
N HIS A 135 -5.02 6.14 -7.06
CA HIS A 135 -3.87 6.89 -7.54
C HIS A 135 -4.26 8.32 -7.96
N HIS A 136 -5.37 8.47 -8.69
CA HIS A 136 -5.87 9.79 -9.09
C HIS A 136 -6.33 10.64 -7.91
N GLU A 137 -6.92 10.03 -6.89
CA GLU A 137 -7.44 10.72 -5.72
C GLU A 137 -6.31 11.15 -4.78
N LEU A 138 -5.34 10.26 -4.53
CA LEU A 138 -4.25 10.51 -3.58
C LEU A 138 -3.14 11.40 -4.15
N LYS A 139 -2.94 11.39 -5.47
CA LYS A 139 -1.88 12.16 -6.18
C LYS A 139 -0.48 11.91 -5.61
N VAL A 140 -0.22 10.69 -5.15
CA VAL A 140 1.06 10.27 -4.56
C VAL A 140 1.85 9.46 -5.58
N THR A 141 3.16 9.69 -5.65
CA THR A 141 4.04 8.88 -6.50
C THR A 141 3.92 7.41 -6.15
N THR A 142 3.59 6.59 -7.15
CA THR A 142 3.39 5.14 -6.96
C THR A 142 4.37 4.38 -7.83
N ILE A 143 5.16 3.50 -7.21
CA ILE A 143 6.00 2.52 -7.92
C ILE A 143 5.28 1.17 -7.85
N TYR A 144 4.91 0.66 -9.02
CA TYR A 144 4.14 -0.55 -9.18
C TYR A 144 4.96 -1.61 -9.90
N VAL A 145 5.20 -2.76 -9.27
CA VAL A 145 5.86 -3.91 -9.90
C VAL A 145 4.80 -4.91 -10.33
N THR A 146 4.88 -5.36 -11.57
CA THR A 146 4.01 -6.39 -12.12
C THR A 146 4.70 -7.14 -13.26
N HIS A 147 4.33 -8.38 -13.46
CA HIS A 147 4.65 -9.17 -14.64
C HIS A 147 3.47 -9.21 -15.65
N ASP A 148 2.35 -8.57 -15.34
CA ASP A 148 1.17 -8.48 -16.20
C ASP A 148 1.25 -7.22 -17.06
N GLN A 149 1.37 -7.40 -18.40
CA GLN A 149 1.45 -6.30 -19.35
C GLN A 149 0.20 -5.41 -19.33
N ILE A 150 -0.99 -5.98 -19.08
CA ILE A 150 -2.24 -5.22 -19.06
C ILE A 150 -2.26 -4.29 -17.83
N GLU A 151 -1.76 -4.74 -16.68
CA GLU A 151 -1.60 -3.90 -15.50
C GLU A 151 -0.64 -2.73 -15.78
N ALA A 152 0.54 -3.04 -16.30
CA ALA A 152 1.55 -2.03 -16.63
C ALA A 152 0.99 -0.95 -17.58
N MET A 153 0.33 -1.36 -18.66
CA MET A 153 -0.18 -0.43 -19.69
C MET A 153 -1.42 0.36 -19.24
N THR A 154 -2.18 -0.13 -18.26
CA THR A 154 -3.43 0.52 -17.81
C THR A 154 -3.27 1.39 -16.57
N LEU A 155 -2.29 1.09 -15.72
CA LEU A 155 -2.08 1.79 -14.45
C LEU A 155 -0.99 2.88 -14.56
N ALA A 156 0.07 2.63 -15.32
CA ALA A 156 1.25 3.47 -15.27
C ALA A 156 1.17 4.69 -16.19
N ASP A 157 1.75 5.80 -15.74
CA ASP A 157 2.08 6.97 -16.58
C ASP A 157 3.43 6.74 -17.29
N ARG A 158 4.31 5.95 -16.70
CA ARG A 158 5.63 5.56 -17.23
C ARG A 158 5.89 4.09 -16.96
N VAL A 159 6.38 3.36 -17.96
CA VAL A 159 6.75 1.95 -17.84
C VAL A 159 8.26 1.80 -18.01
N VAL A 160 8.89 1.02 -17.12
CA VAL A 160 10.28 0.62 -17.21
C VAL A 160 10.33 -0.90 -17.33
N VAL A 161 10.96 -1.38 -18.38
CA VAL A 161 11.20 -2.82 -18.58
C VAL A 161 12.56 -3.17 -18.01
N MET A 162 12.60 -4.16 -17.15
CA MET A 162 13.84 -4.68 -16.55
C MET A 162 14.06 -6.10 -17.05
N ASN A 163 15.31 -6.38 -17.49
CA ASN A 163 15.77 -7.69 -17.92
C ASN A 163 16.44 -8.43 -16.78
#